data_94f710a70c779113e8e00c0e1d28e409
#
_entry.id   94f710a70c779113e8e00c0e1d28e409
#
_cell.length_a   1.000
_cell.length_b   1.000
_cell.length_c   1.000
_cell.angle_alpha   90.00
_cell.angle_beta   90.00
_cell.angle_gamma   90.00
#
_symmetry.space_group_name_H-M   'P 1'
#
loop_
_entity.id
_entity.type
_entity.pdbx_description
1 polymer ?
#
loop_
_entity_poly.entity_id
_entity_poly.type
_entity_poly.pdbx_seq_one_letter_code
_entity_poly.pdbx_strand_id
1 'polypeptide(L)'
;PAILQHMVEAGMTGIRMNLSHGPLAAHTDWLAMIRAAGIRQLLIDLQGPELRIGTLAEPVALVEGSSVRLGADGVPCPAALVQAAAPGQQLLVQVTQALPEALVCTVVRGGTLQSRKSIAAPGLAVPSPTLTEEDLQNLKIAKQCGVTGVMLPFVRGKADILALRHALEETPAFQQHVDKLEQGD
;
A
#
# COMPACT_ATOMS: atom_id res chain seq x y z
N PRO A 1 -20.32 -17.00 -2.86
CA PRO A 1 -20.37 -17.61 -4.21
C PRO A 1 -21.53 -17.04 -5.04
N ALA A 2 -22.79 -17.08 -4.53
CA ALA A 2 -23.95 -16.63 -5.31
C ALA A 2 -23.86 -15.16 -5.79
N ILE A 3 -23.38 -14.24 -4.95
CA ILE A 3 -23.22 -12.82 -5.33
C ILE A 3 -22.24 -12.67 -6.51
N LEU A 4 -21.10 -13.38 -6.48
CA LEU A 4 -20.14 -13.33 -7.60
C LEU A 4 -20.76 -13.82 -8.90
N GLN A 5 -21.56 -14.88 -8.84
CA GLN A 5 -22.25 -15.41 -10.02
C GLN A 5 -23.22 -14.38 -10.61
N HIS A 6 -24.05 -13.75 -9.78
CA HIS A 6 -24.97 -12.70 -10.23
C HIS A 6 -24.22 -11.49 -10.82
N MET A 7 -23.06 -11.14 -10.27
CA MET A 7 -22.24 -10.04 -10.82
C MET A 7 -21.68 -10.40 -12.20
N VAL A 8 -21.24 -11.66 -12.42
CA VAL A 8 -20.79 -12.14 -13.72
C VAL A 8 -21.95 -12.13 -14.72
N GLU A 9 -23.13 -12.62 -14.34
CA GLU A 9 -24.34 -12.60 -15.16
C GLU A 9 -24.77 -11.17 -15.53
N ALA A 10 -24.52 -10.22 -14.61
CA ALA A 10 -24.74 -8.78 -14.84
C ALA A 10 -23.65 -8.11 -15.70
N GLY A 11 -22.65 -8.87 -16.18
CA GLY A 11 -21.59 -8.37 -17.06
C GLY A 11 -20.27 -8.02 -16.41
N MET A 12 -20.03 -8.41 -15.15
CA MET A 12 -18.72 -8.22 -14.53
C MET A 12 -17.65 -9.06 -15.24
N THR A 13 -16.56 -8.45 -15.67
CA THR A 13 -15.47 -9.09 -16.41
C THR A 13 -14.22 -9.37 -15.58
N GLY A 14 -14.04 -8.66 -14.47
CA GLY A 14 -12.84 -8.77 -13.65
C GLY A 14 -13.05 -8.33 -12.20
N ILE A 15 -12.08 -8.63 -11.36
CA ILE A 15 -12.04 -8.29 -9.94
C ILE A 15 -10.72 -7.60 -9.62
N ARG A 16 -10.79 -6.58 -8.76
CA ARG A 16 -9.64 -5.96 -8.10
C ARG A 16 -9.58 -6.41 -6.65
N MET A 17 -8.45 -6.98 -6.24
CA MET A 17 -8.13 -7.29 -4.85
C MET A 17 -7.19 -6.24 -4.27
N ASN A 18 -7.60 -5.60 -3.19
CA ASN A 18 -6.75 -4.64 -2.47
C ASN A 18 -5.92 -5.37 -1.41
N LEU A 19 -4.61 -5.43 -1.60
CA LEU A 19 -3.69 -6.15 -0.72
C LEU A 19 -3.35 -5.37 0.57
N SER A 20 -3.88 -4.17 0.76
CA SER A 20 -3.80 -3.49 2.08
C SER A 20 -4.57 -4.24 3.18
N HIS A 21 -5.42 -5.20 2.83
CA HIS A 21 -6.18 -6.05 3.76
C HIS A 21 -5.50 -7.40 4.06
N GLY A 22 -4.32 -7.63 3.54
CA GLY A 22 -3.50 -8.81 3.77
C GLY A 22 -2.81 -9.32 2.50
N PRO A 23 -1.79 -10.16 2.65
CA PRO A 23 -1.02 -10.67 1.53
C PRO A 23 -1.84 -11.61 0.65
N LEU A 24 -1.47 -11.69 -0.63
CA LEU A 24 -2.16 -12.52 -1.62
C LEU A 24 -2.27 -14.00 -1.18
N ALA A 25 -1.24 -14.50 -0.50
CA ALA A 25 -1.20 -15.87 0.03
C ALA A 25 -2.28 -16.16 1.09
N ALA A 26 -2.79 -15.14 1.79
CA ALA A 26 -3.84 -15.30 2.78
C ALA A 26 -5.26 -15.40 2.17
N HIS A 27 -5.41 -15.15 0.87
CA HIS A 27 -6.69 -15.06 0.18
C HIS A 27 -7.00 -16.27 -0.70
N THR A 28 -6.49 -17.46 -0.36
CA THR A 28 -6.64 -18.71 -1.15
C THR A 28 -8.11 -19.05 -1.43
N ASP A 29 -8.99 -18.90 -0.44
CA ASP A 29 -10.42 -19.20 -0.60
C ASP A 29 -11.10 -18.23 -1.58
N TRP A 30 -10.72 -16.95 -1.52
CA TRP A 30 -11.22 -15.95 -2.46
C TRP A 30 -10.75 -16.23 -3.88
N LEU A 31 -9.48 -16.58 -4.05
CA LEU A 31 -8.92 -16.96 -5.35
C LEU A 31 -9.64 -18.19 -5.93
N ALA A 32 -9.94 -19.18 -5.10
CA ALA A 32 -10.71 -20.36 -5.50
C ALA A 32 -12.14 -19.98 -5.95
N MET A 33 -12.82 -19.10 -5.20
CA MET A 33 -14.16 -18.62 -5.56
C MET A 33 -14.16 -17.81 -6.88
N ILE A 34 -13.16 -16.96 -7.09
CA ILE A 34 -13.00 -16.14 -8.31
C ILE A 34 -12.84 -17.07 -9.52
N ARG A 35 -11.97 -18.07 -9.41
CA ARG A 35 -11.76 -19.08 -10.48
C ARG A 35 -13.02 -19.88 -10.76
N ALA A 36 -13.72 -20.34 -9.71
CA ALA A 36 -14.96 -21.12 -9.83
C ALA A 36 -16.09 -20.32 -10.51
N ALA A 37 -16.12 -18.99 -10.33
CA ALA A 37 -17.06 -18.11 -11.01
C ALA A 37 -16.68 -17.81 -12.48
N GLY A 38 -15.59 -18.35 -13.00
CA GLY A 38 -15.14 -18.16 -14.38
C GLY A 38 -14.52 -16.78 -14.66
N ILE A 39 -14.19 -16.01 -13.63
CA ILE A 39 -13.60 -14.69 -13.78
C ILE A 39 -12.13 -14.84 -14.18
N ARG A 40 -11.78 -14.27 -15.33
CA ARG A 40 -10.43 -14.39 -15.92
C ARG A 40 -9.53 -13.20 -15.68
N GLN A 41 -10.10 -12.04 -15.33
CA GLN A 41 -9.34 -10.82 -15.06
C GLN A 41 -9.26 -10.59 -13.57
N LEU A 42 -8.07 -10.78 -13.01
CA LEU A 42 -7.76 -10.52 -11.61
C LEU A 42 -6.66 -9.47 -11.52
N LEU A 43 -7.04 -8.30 -11.03
CA LEU A 43 -6.13 -7.19 -10.76
C LEU A 43 -5.81 -7.18 -9.27
N ILE A 44 -4.54 -7.14 -8.92
CA ILE A 44 -4.11 -6.87 -7.55
C ILE A 44 -3.70 -5.41 -7.42
N ASP A 45 -4.11 -4.79 -6.32
CA ASP A 45 -3.73 -3.43 -5.94
C ASP A 45 -2.72 -3.55 -4.80
N LEU A 46 -1.46 -3.23 -5.10
CA LEU A 46 -0.34 -3.33 -4.16
C LEU A 46 -0.52 -2.33 -3.02
N GLN A 47 0.08 -2.61 -1.89
CA GLN A 47 0.03 -1.71 -0.75
C GLN A 47 0.92 -0.48 -0.98
N GLY A 48 2.09 -0.66 -1.60
CA GLY A 48 3.08 0.38 -1.80
C GLY A 48 3.63 0.95 -0.48
N PRO A 49 4.48 1.97 -0.56
CA PRO A 49 5.12 2.60 0.59
C PRO A 49 4.20 3.60 1.31
N GLU A 50 2.99 3.20 1.65
CA GLU A 50 2.03 4.08 2.33
C GLU A 50 2.52 4.44 3.74
N LEU A 51 2.50 5.74 4.05
CA LEU A 51 2.78 6.20 5.40
C LEU A 51 1.55 5.98 6.28
N ARG A 52 1.71 5.21 7.35
CA ARG A 52 0.63 4.93 8.31
C ARG A 52 1.10 5.13 9.73
N ILE A 53 0.16 5.54 10.58
CA ILE A 53 0.30 5.45 12.04
C ILE A 53 0.49 3.99 12.42
N GLY A 54 1.39 3.73 13.34
CA GLY A 54 1.60 2.39 13.88
C GLY A 54 0.41 1.92 14.72
N THR A 55 0.58 0.79 15.40
CA THR A 55 -0.43 0.26 16.31
C THR A 55 -0.46 1.08 17.59
N LEU A 56 -1.63 1.54 17.98
CA LEU A 56 -1.90 2.23 19.24
C LEU A 56 -2.58 1.25 20.19
N ALA A 57 -2.26 1.32 21.48
CA ALA A 57 -2.97 0.54 22.51
C ALA A 57 -4.44 0.97 22.59
N GLU A 58 -4.68 2.28 22.51
CA GLU A 58 -6.02 2.88 22.48
C GLU A 58 -6.03 4.07 21.49
N PRO A 59 -7.20 4.48 20.98
CA PRO A 59 -7.32 5.67 20.18
C PRO A 59 -6.85 6.92 20.94
N VAL A 60 -6.11 7.80 20.26
CA VAL A 60 -5.57 9.04 20.87
C VAL A 60 -6.47 10.22 20.51
N ALA A 61 -6.99 10.89 21.51
CA ALA A 61 -7.72 12.14 21.31
C ALA A 61 -6.75 13.28 20.98
N LEU A 62 -6.92 13.89 19.82
CA LEU A 62 -6.18 15.08 19.40
C LEU A 62 -7.04 16.31 19.68
N VAL A 63 -6.58 17.18 20.58
CA VAL A 63 -7.26 18.44 20.91
C VAL A 63 -6.57 19.56 20.16
N GLU A 64 -7.34 20.39 19.46
CA GLU A 64 -6.81 21.53 18.71
C GLU A 64 -5.99 22.47 19.60
N GLY A 65 -4.85 22.89 19.11
CA GLY A 65 -3.88 23.70 19.85
C GLY A 65 -3.00 22.92 20.83
N SER A 66 -3.31 21.65 21.13
CA SER A 66 -2.46 20.82 21.99
C SER A 66 -1.21 20.33 21.27
N SER A 67 -0.21 19.92 22.06
CA SER A 67 1.00 19.29 21.53
C SER A 67 0.80 17.78 21.40
N VAL A 68 1.30 17.20 20.33
CA VAL A 68 1.39 15.75 20.11
C VAL A 68 2.79 15.39 19.63
N ARG A 69 3.33 14.27 20.13
CA ARG A 69 4.62 13.73 19.71
C ARG A 69 4.40 12.55 18.76
N LEU A 70 5.09 12.55 17.61
CA LEU A 70 5.10 11.45 16.63
C LEU A 70 6.50 10.83 16.62
N GLY A 71 6.59 9.50 16.56
CA GLY A 71 7.85 8.76 16.61
C GLY A 71 8.16 8.21 17.99
N ALA A 72 9.45 8.21 18.39
CA ALA A 72 9.88 7.67 19.67
C ALA A 72 9.16 8.34 20.86
N ASP A 73 8.71 7.51 21.80
CA ASP A 73 7.96 7.93 23.01
C ASP A 73 6.66 8.72 22.72
N GLY A 74 6.08 8.53 21.54
CA GLY A 74 4.86 9.19 21.12
C GLY A 74 3.96 8.29 20.27
N VAL A 75 3.15 8.91 19.43
CA VAL A 75 2.35 8.20 18.42
C VAL A 75 3.29 7.52 17.43
N PRO A 76 3.26 6.20 17.30
CA PRO A 76 4.16 5.48 16.39
C PRO A 76 3.93 5.90 14.93
N CYS A 77 4.99 6.27 14.24
CA CYS A 77 4.95 6.60 12.81
C CYS A 77 6.25 6.14 12.12
N PRO A 78 6.28 6.02 10.77
CA PRO A 78 7.48 5.59 10.06
C PRO A 78 8.68 6.51 10.31
N ALA A 79 9.85 5.94 10.57
CA ALA A 79 11.09 6.70 10.77
C ALA A 79 11.41 7.62 9.56
N ALA A 80 11.12 7.17 8.34
CA ALA A 80 11.30 7.97 7.13
C ALA A 80 10.49 9.27 7.15
N LEU A 81 9.31 9.29 7.77
CA LEU A 81 8.52 10.51 7.96
C LEU A 81 9.24 11.46 8.92
N VAL A 82 9.74 10.95 10.05
CA VAL A 82 10.46 11.73 11.05
C VAL A 82 11.71 12.38 10.44
N GLN A 83 12.46 11.62 9.66
CA GLN A 83 13.70 12.09 9.02
C GLN A 83 13.47 13.13 7.91
N ALA A 84 12.34 13.02 7.21
CA ALA A 84 12.03 13.92 6.09
C ALA A 84 11.32 15.21 6.52
N ALA A 85 10.66 15.21 7.67
CA ALA A 85 9.84 16.35 8.12
C ALA A 85 10.68 17.48 8.73
N ALA A 86 10.25 18.71 8.47
CA ALA A 86 10.86 19.92 9.01
C ALA A 86 9.80 20.80 9.73
N PRO A 87 10.23 21.69 10.64
CA PRO A 87 9.32 22.64 11.27
C PRO A 87 8.53 23.46 10.23
N GLY A 88 7.26 23.72 10.54
CA GLY A 88 6.35 24.47 9.66
C GLY A 88 5.56 23.63 8.68
N GLN A 89 5.89 22.35 8.48
CA GLN A 89 5.07 21.47 7.65
C GLN A 89 3.72 21.17 8.29
N GLN A 90 2.65 21.30 7.49
CA GLN A 90 1.28 21.07 7.93
C GLN A 90 0.81 19.68 7.48
N LEU A 91 0.33 18.95 8.47
CA LEU A 91 -0.57 17.79 8.35
C LEU A 91 -1.91 18.23 9.00
N LEU A 92 -2.72 17.30 9.53
CA LEU A 92 -3.71 17.71 10.57
C LEU A 92 -3.01 18.18 11.87
N VAL A 93 -1.70 18.07 11.89
CA VAL A 93 -0.78 18.60 12.89
C VAL A 93 0.30 19.42 12.18
N GLN A 94 0.79 20.46 12.80
CA GLN A 94 1.91 21.26 12.31
C GLN A 94 3.18 20.88 13.06
N VAL A 95 4.23 20.50 12.35
CA VAL A 95 5.53 20.20 12.96
C VAL A 95 6.12 21.49 13.53
N THR A 96 6.31 21.53 14.84
CA THR A 96 6.94 22.65 15.55
C THR A 96 8.41 22.39 15.84
N GLN A 97 8.79 21.12 16.04
CA GLN A 97 10.17 20.72 16.27
C GLN A 97 10.44 19.35 15.65
N ALA A 98 11.55 19.23 14.94
CA ALA A 98 12.08 17.96 14.47
C ALA A 98 13.22 17.51 15.39
N LEU A 99 13.13 16.31 15.93
CA LEU A 99 14.14 15.64 16.74
C LEU A 99 14.68 14.44 15.97
N PRO A 100 15.82 13.84 16.33
CA PRO A 100 16.40 12.71 15.60
C PRO A 100 15.45 11.53 15.39
N GLU A 101 14.60 11.23 16.38
CA GLU A 101 13.72 10.06 16.38
C GLU A 101 12.24 10.42 16.59
N ALA A 102 11.89 11.69 16.65
CA ALA A 102 10.52 12.13 16.86
C ALA A 102 10.24 13.52 16.27
N LEU A 103 8.95 13.79 16.06
CA LEU A 103 8.44 15.12 15.72
C LEU A 103 7.58 15.62 16.88
N VAL A 104 7.78 16.86 17.28
CA VAL A 104 6.84 17.58 18.14
C VAL A 104 5.94 18.40 17.24
N CYS A 105 4.65 18.24 17.40
CA CYS A 105 3.66 18.86 16.54
C CYS A 105 2.59 19.56 17.37
N THR A 106 2.04 20.65 16.84
CA THR A 106 0.79 21.24 17.35
C THR A 106 -0.38 20.71 16.53
N VAL A 107 -1.44 20.29 17.19
CA VAL A 107 -2.67 19.84 16.56
C VAL A 107 -3.37 21.03 15.92
N VAL A 108 -3.47 21.05 14.58
CA VAL A 108 -4.16 22.10 13.82
C VAL A 108 -5.66 21.85 13.76
N ARG A 109 -6.05 20.58 13.72
CA ARG A 109 -7.45 20.16 13.71
C ARG A 109 -7.64 18.96 14.62
N GLY A 110 -8.52 19.09 15.58
CA GLY A 110 -8.84 18.05 16.55
C GLY A 110 -9.56 16.85 15.93
N GLY A 111 -9.53 15.73 16.64
CA GLY A 111 -10.17 14.48 16.23
C GLY A 111 -9.65 13.28 17.01
N THR A 112 -10.07 12.09 16.61
CA THR A 112 -9.60 10.83 17.20
C THR A 112 -8.66 10.10 16.25
N LEU A 113 -7.41 9.93 16.66
CA LEU A 113 -6.41 9.17 15.93
C LEU A 113 -6.52 7.70 16.29
N GLN A 114 -6.71 6.87 15.28
CA GLN A 114 -6.79 5.41 15.41
C GLN A 114 -5.54 4.73 14.83
N SER A 115 -5.29 3.50 15.26
CA SER A 115 -4.23 2.64 14.71
C SER A 115 -4.31 2.55 13.18
N ARG A 116 -3.15 2.50 12.55
CA ARG A 116 -2.97 2.25 11.11
C ARG A 116 -3.63 3.28 10.17
N LYS A 117 -4.03 4.43 10.66
CA LYS A 117 -4.52 5.51 9.81
C LYS A 117 -3.43 6.01 8.87
N SER A 118 -3.80 6.22 7.61
CA SER A 118 -2.91 6.79 6.60
C SER A 118 -2.48 8.20 6.97
N ILE A 119 -1.23 8.52 6.68
CA ILE A 119 -0.65 9.85 6.87
C ILE A 119 -0.51 10.49 5.50
N ALA A 120 -1.21 11.59 5.27
CA ALA A 120 -0.96 12.46 4.12
C ALA A 120 0.03 13.56 4.53
N ALA A 121 1.13 13.68 3.80
CA ALA A 121 2.17 14.68 4.03
C ALA A 121 2.39 15.51 2.74
N PRO A 122 1.47 16.41 2.36
CA PRO A 122 1.57 17.19 1.13
C PRO A 122 2.87 17.99 1.10
N GLY A 123 3.56 17.96 -0.04
CA GLY A 123 4.82 18.70 -0.22
C GLY A 123 6.03 18.10 0.49
N LEU A 124 5.89 16.95 1.16
CA LEU A 124 6.99 16.24 1.79
C LEU A 124 7.48 15.09 0.90
N ALA A 125 8.72 15.17 0.45
CA ALA A 125 9.38 14.08 -0.25
C ALA A 125 9.95 13.07 0.77
N VAL A 126 9.15 12.06 1.13
CA VAL A 126 9.61 10.98 2.01
C VAL A 126 10.34 9.95 1.18
N PRO A 127 11.62 9.67 1.47
CA PRO A 127 12.35 8.60 0.82
C PRO A 127 11.68 7.26 1.13
N SER A 128 11.17 6.60 0.12
CA SER A 128 10.52 5.30 0.25
C SER A 128 10.77 4.47 -1.00
N PRO A 129 10.94 3.14 -0.87
CA PRO A 129 11.04 2.27 -2.03
C PRO A 129 9.74 2.33 -2.84
N THR A 130 9.82 2.04 -4.13
CA THR A 130 8.62 1.93 -4.98
C THR A 130 7.75 0.75 -4.59
N LEU A 131 8.39 -0.37 -4.28
CA LEU A 131 7.77 -1.62 -3.83
C LEU A 131 8.24 -1.95 -2.43
N THR A 132 7.32 -2.32 -1.56
CA THR A 132 7.65 -2.84 -0.24
C THR A 132 8.10 -4.30 -0.34
N GLU A 133 8.70 -4.85 0.71
CA GLU A 133 9.04 -6.27 0.76
C GLU A 133 7.79 -7.15 0.63
N GLU A 134 6.66 -6.74 1.20
CA GLU A 134 5.38 -7.43 1.08
C GLU A 134 4.85 -7.38 -0.37
N ASP A 135 4.99 -6.25 -1.06
CA ASP A 135 4.65 -6.16 -2.48
C ASP A 135 5.48 -7.14 -3.32
N LEU A 136 6.78 -7.22 -3.08
CA LEU A 136 7.67 -8.15 -3.76
C LEU A 136 7.29 -9.62 -3.50
N GLN A 137 6.91 -9.98 -2.28
CA GLN A 137 6.43 -11.34 -1.96
C GLN A 137 5.11 -11.64 -2.68
N ASN A 138 4.19 -10.69 -2.74
CA ASN A 138 2.93 -10.83 -3.48
C ASN A 138 3.16 -11.01 -4.99
N LEU A 139 4.09 -10.25 -5.58
CA LEU A 139 4.44 -10.35 -7.00
C LEU A 139 5.03 -11.71 -7.36
N LYS A 140 5.87 -12.31 -6.50
CA LYS A 140 6.46 -13.65 -6.73
C LYS A 140 5.43 -14.74 -6.97
N ILE A 141 4.28 -14.67 -6.32
CA ILE A 141 3.21 -15.68 -6.42
C ILE A 141 2.04 -15.23 -7.31
N ALA A 142 2.03 -13.99 -7.77
CA ALA A 142 0.89 -13.38 -8.46
C ALA A 142 0.41 -14.23 -9.64
N LYS A 143 1.31 -14.65 -10.52
CA LYS A 143 0.95 -15.47 -11.70
C LYS A 143 0.37 -16.84 -11.32
N GLN A 144 0.94 -17.51 -10.31
CA GLN A 144 0.43 -18.79 -9.80
C GLN A 144 -0.97 -18.63 -9.22
N CYS A 145 -1.28 -17.46 -8.65
CA CYS A 145 -2.59 -17.09 -8.15
C CYS A 145 -3.57 -16.66 -9.25
N GLY A 146 -3.15 -16.64 -10.53
CA GLY A 146 -4.00 -16.25 -11.67
C GLY A 146 -4.17 -14.74 -11.82
N VAL A 147 -3.28 -13.94 -11.25
CA VAL A 147 -3.26 -12.48 -11.40
C VAL A 147 -2.92 -12.14 -12.85
N THR A 148 -3.71 -11.27 -13.46
CA THR A 148 -3.56 -10.80 -14.83
C THR A 148 -3.14 -9.34 -14.95
N GLY A 149 -3.19 -8.60 -13.84
CA GLY A 149 -2.74 -7.22 -13.81
C GLY A 149 -2.38 -6.75 -12.40
N VAL A 150 -1.54 -5.71 -12.34
CA VAL A 150 -1.05 -5.14 -11.11
C VAL A 150 -1.26 -3.63 -11.11
N MET A 151 -1.86 -3.10 -10.05
CA MET A 151 -1.91 -1.66 -9.77
C MET A 151 -0.75 -1.29 -8.86
N LEU A 152 0.03 -0.32 -9.30
CA LEU A 152 1.10 0.29 -8.51
C LEU A 152 0.59 1.62 -7.93
N PRO A 153 0.39 1.73 -6.62
CA PRO A 153 0.02 2.99 -5.99
C PRO A 153 1.22 3.93 -5.89
N PHE A 154 0.95 5.21 -5.61
CA PHE A 154 1.96 6.22 -5.31
C PHE A 154 3.06 6.40 -6.36
N VAL A 155 2.73 6.24 -7.64
CA VAL A 155 3.68 6.46 -8.75
C VAL A 155 4.15 7.90 -8.78
N ARG A 156 5.46 8.12 -8.71
CA ARG A 156 6.10 9.44 -8.72
C ARG A 156 6.76 9.74 -10.07
N GLY A 157 7.10 8.70 -10.84
CA GLY A 157 7.75 8.87 -12.12
C GLY A 157 8.02 7.55 -12.86
N LYS A 158 8.70 7.66 -13.99
CA LYS A 158 9.05 6.53 -14.86
C LYS A 158 9.82 5.43 -14.14
N ALA A 159 10.70 5.79 -13.20
CA ALA A 159 11.52 4.83 -12.46
C ALA A 159 10.66 3.85 -11.65
N ASP A 160 9.52 4.31 -11.10
CA ASP A 160 8.61 3.44 -10.33
C ASP A 160 7.98 2.38 -11.22
N ILE A 161 7.58 2.74 -12.44
CA ILE A 161 7.02 1.78 -13.41
C ILE A 161 8.09 0.76 -13.85
N LEU A 162 9.33 1.20 -14.06
CA LEU A 162 10.43 0.32 -14.42
C LEU A 162 10.77 -0.64 -13.27
N ALA A 163 10.71 -0.19 -12.02
CA ALA A 163 10.93 -1.04 -10.84
C ALA A 163 9.88 -2.16 -10.76
N LEU A 164 8.58 -1.84 -11.01
CA LEU A 164 7.53 -2.85 -11.06
C LEU A 164 7.75 -3.84 -12.20
N ARG A 165 8.09 -3.35 -13.40
CA ARG A 165 8.38 -4.22 -14.56
C ARG A 165 9.51 -5.19 -14.25
N HIS A 166 10.62 -4.70 -13.71
CA HIS A 166 11.77 -5.52 -13.33
C HIS A 166 11.39 -6.59 -12.30
N ALA A 167 10.63 -6.23 -11.26
CA ALA A 167 10.15 -7.19 -10.28
C ALA A 167 9.22 -8.27 -10.86
N LEU A 168 8.45 -7.95 -11.91
CA LEU A 168 7.63 -8.91 -12.62
C LEU A 168 8.48 -9.83 -13.52
N GLU A 169 9.49 -9.28 -14.21
CA GLU A 169 10.40 -10.02 -15.11
C GLU A 169 11.29 -11.00 -14.36
N GLU A 170 11.75 -10.66 -13.16
CA GLU A 170 12.54 -11.56 -12.30
C GLU A 170 11.72 -12.73 -11.73
N THR A 171 10.39 -12.72 -11.90
CA THR A 171 9.55 -13.83 -11.45
C THR A 171 9.62 -14.97 -12.45
N PRO A 172 10.08 -16.19 -12.08
CA PRO A 172 10.31 -17.31 -13.04
C PRO A 172 9.12 -17.64 -13.93
N ALA A 173 7.91 -17.42 -13.42
CA ALA A 173 6.68 -17.67 -14.17
C ALA A 173 6.39 -16.60 -15.24
N PHE A 174 6.94 -15.40 -15.14
CA PHE A 174 6.80 -14.34 -16.13
C PHE A 174 7.84 -14.51 -17.24
N GLN A 175 9.07 -14.91 -16.88
CA GLN A 175 10.14 -15.19 -17.85
C GLN A 175 9.69 -16.23 -18.91
N GLN A 176 9.05 -17.32 -18.49
CA GLN A 176 8.51 -18.31 -19.41
C GLN A 176 7.46 -17.77 -20.40
N HIS A 177 6.76 -16.69 -20.04
CA HIS A 177 5.77 -16.06 -20.91
C HIS A 177 6.43 -15.10 -21.92
N VAL A 178 7.45 -14.37 -21.49
CA VAL A 178 8.26 -13.53 -22.38
C VAL A 178 8.98 -14.40 -23.41
N ASP A 179 9.61 -15.49 -22.98
CA ASP A 179 10.30 -16.44 -23.85
C ASP A 179 9.37 -17.04 -24.93
N LYS A 180 8.11 -17.31 -24.57
CA LYS A 180 7.10 -17.78 -25.54
C LYS A 180 6.68 -16.72 -26.54
N LEU A 181 6.50 -15.47 -26.08
CA LEU A 181 6.16 -14.35 -26.97
C LEU A 181 7.30 -13.99 -27.91
N GLU A 182 8.55 -14.12 -27.48
CA GLU A 182 9.73 -13.93 -28.32
C GLU A 182 9.96 -15.08 -29.31
N GLN A 183 9.48 -16.28 -28.99
CA GLN A 183 9.54 -17.45 -29.87
C GLN A 183 8.38 -17.56 -30.88
N GLY A 184 7.39 -16.66 -30.77
CA GLY A 184 6.30 -16.54 -31.75
C GLY A 184 5.24 -17.62 -31.65
N ASP A 185 5.03 -18.22 -30.46
CA ASP A 185 3.95 -19.16 -30.15
C ASP A 185 2.70 -18.47 -29.59
#